data_8f02927856292cf329bc05b29cf9a26d
#
_entry.id   8f02927856292cf329bc05b29cf9a26d
#
_cell.length_a   1.000
_cell.length_b   1.000
_cell.length_c   1.000
_cell.angle_alpha   90.00
_cell.angle_beta   90.00
_cell.angle_gamma   90.00
#
_symmetry.space_group_name_H-M   'P 1'
#
loop_
_entity.id
_entity.type
_entity.pdbx_description
1 polymer ?
#
loop_
_entity_poly.entity_id
_entity_poly.type
_entity_poly.pdbx_seq_one_letter_code
_entity_poly.pdbx_strand_id
1 'polypeptide(L)'
;MKKISFDPHRQAHFAHFNGMASPHFGITAEVDITVFLDCVRRSPTLRFTPAIVYLISRAAMEVTPFRWRIRRCEGEDEGAVEVVEHGNLRPSFTVPT
;
A
#
# COMPACT_ATOMS: atom_id res chain seq x y z
N MET A 1 0.96 16.59 1.28
CA MET A 1 0.69 15.60 0.21
C MET A 1 1.26 16.12 -1.10
N LYS A 2 1.80 15.24 -1.90
CA LYS A 2 2.40 15.57 -3.17
C LYS A 2 1.52 15.05 -4.29
N LYS A 3 1.18 15.92 -5.27
CA LYS A 3 0.43 15.51 -6.46
C LYS A 3 1.35 14.77 -7.42
N ILE A 4 0.86 13.65 -7.97
CA ILE A 4 1.64 12.78 -8.85
C ILE A 4 1.14 12.91 -10.30
N SER A 5 2.08 13.09 -11.23
CA SER A 5 1.82 13.03 -12.65
C SER A 5 2.38 11.72 -13.21
N PHE A 6 1.56 11.01 -13.98
CA PHE A 6 1.97 9.75 -14.61
C PHE A 6 2.57 10.01 -15.99
N ASP A 7 3.51 9.12 -16.40
CA ASP A 7 3.91 9.04 -17.79
C ASP A 7 2.73 8.52 -18.66
N PRO A 8 2.81 8.63 -20.02
CA PRO A 8 1.70 8.21 -20.86
C PRO A 8 1.28 6.75 -20.70
N HIS A 9 2.24 5.84 -20.49
CA HIS A 9 1.97 4.43 -20.29
C HIS A 9 1.18 4.18 -19.00
N ARG A 10 1.63 4.73 -17.89
CA ARG A 10 0.97 4.60 -16.59
C ARG A 10 -0.40 5.31 -16.58
N GLN A 11 -0.50 6.43 -17.26
CA GLN A 11 -1.77 7.15 -17.38
C GLN A 11 -2.83 6.32 -18.12
N ALA A 12 -2.44 5.60 -19.16
CA ALA A 12 -3.35 4.71 -19.88
C ALA A 12 -3.81 3.56 -19.00
N HIS A 13 -2.91 2.95 -18.23
CA HIS A 13 -3.26 1.91 -17.26
C HIS A 13 -4.21 2.44 -16.17
N PHE A 14 -3.92 3.61 -15.64
CA PHE A 14 -4.76 4.23 -14.63
C PHE A 14 -6.18 4.48 -15.16
N ALA A 15 -6.32 5.05 -16.35
CA ALA A 15 -7.62 5.31 -16.94
C ALA A 15 -8.41 4.02 -17.15
N HIS A 16 -7.74 2.96 -17.61
CA HIS A 16 -8.38 1.66 -17.84
C HIS A 16 -8.92 1.06 -16.53
N PHE A 17 -8.08 0.97 -15.50
CA PHE A 17 -8.48 0.35 -14.23
C PHE A 17 -9.42 1.23 -13.41
N ASN A 18 -9.30 2.54 -13.51
CA ASN A 18 -10.18 3.46 -12.80
C ASN A 18 -11.63 3.38 -13.30
N GLY A 19 -11.83 2.93 -14.55
CA GLY A 19 -13.16 2.71 -15.11
C GLY A 19 -13.80 1.39 -14.68
N MET A 20 -13.09 0.52 -13.99
CA MET A 20 -13.60 -0.77 -13.55
C MET A 20 -14.39 -0.66 -12.24
N ALA A 21 -15.43 -1.48 -12.10
CA ALA A 21 -16.20 -1.57 -10.86
C ALA A 21 -15.37 -2.13 -9.70
N SER A 22 -14.43 -3.02 -10.00
CA SER A 22 -13.53 -3.62 -8.99
C SER A 22 -12.11 -3.68 -9.56
N PRO A 23 -11.34 -2.59 -9.44
CA PRO A 23 -10.00 -2.50 -10.03
C PRO A 23 -8.90 -3.13 -9.17
N HIS A 24 -9.23 -4.15 -8.41
CA HIS A 24 -8.29 -4.82 -7.52
C HIS A 24 -7.65 -6.02 -8.18
N PHE A 25 -6.40 -6.28 -7.83
CA PHE A 25 -5.71 -7.52 -8.19
C PHE A 25 -4.88 -7.98 -6.99
N GLY A 26 -4.54 -9.27 -6.99
CA GLY A 26 -3.72 -9.85 -5.93
C GLY A 26 -2.53 -10.60 -6.51
N ILE A 27 -1.43 -10.59 -5.77
CA ILE A 27 -0.23 -11.35 -6.08
C ILE A 27 0.15 -12.13 -4.83
N THR A 28 0.43 -13.43 -5.00
CA THR A 28 0.94 -14.27 -3.93
C THR A 28 2.38 -14.66 -4.27
N ALA A 29 3.27 -14.47 -3.32
CA ALA A 29 4.68 -14.81 -3.48
C ALA A 29 5.19 -15.53 -2.24
N GLU A 30 6.16 -16.44 -2.43
CA GLU A 30 6.83 -17.10 -1.33
C GLU A 30 7.99 -16.23 -0.85
N VAL A 31 8.10 -16.06 0.46
CA VAL A 31 9.18 -15.29 1.09
C VAL A 31 9.76 -16.12 2.22
N ASP A 32 11.09 -16.26 2.24
CA ASP A 32 11.79 -16.94 3.32
C ASP A 32 11.86 -16.03 4.55
N ILE A 33 11.17 -16.42 5.61
CA ILE A 33 11.14 -15.67 6.88
C ILE A 33 11.85 -16.40 8.01
N THR A 34 12.77 -17.33 7.69
CA THR A 34 13.45 -18.15 8.68
C THR A 34 14.16 -17.32 9.74
N VAL A 35 14.95 -16.34 9.33
CA VAL A 35 15.67 -15.44 10.23
C VAL A 35 14.70 -14.62 11.08
N PHE A 36 13.64 -14.12 10.48
CA PHE A 36 12.61 -13.36 11.18
C PHE A 36 11.92 -14.20 12.26
N LEU A 37 11.51 -15.43 11.92
CA LEU A 37 10.89 -16.33 12.89
C LEU A 37 11.82 -16.65 14.05
N ASP A 38 13.10 -16.87 13.77
CA ASP A 38 14.09 -17.13 14.80
C ASP A 38 14.22 -15.94 15.76
N CYS A 39 14.24 -14.71 15.23
CA CYS A 39 14.28 -13.51 16.05
C CYS A 39 13.04 -13.37 16.92
N VAL A 40 11.87 -13.64 16.41
CA VAL A 40 10.61 -13.56 17.18
C VAL A 40 10.59 -14.61 18.30
N ARG A 41 11.02 -15.83 18.01
CA ARG A 41 11.06 -16.91 19.01
C ARG A 41 12.04 -16.65 20.15
N ARG A 42 13.15 -15.98 19.86
CA ARG A 42 14.17 -15.64 20.86
C ARG A 42 13.78 -14.45 21.74
N SER A 43 12.88 -13.61 21.25
CA SER A 43 12.48 -12.41 21.98
C SER A 43 11.33 -12.72 22.94
N PRO A 44 11.43 -12.34 24.22
CA PRO A 44 10.33 -12.54 25.17
C PRO A 44 9.17 -11.56 24.96
N THR A 45 9.38 -10.48 24.18
CA THR A 45 8.40 -9.41 24.03
C THR A 45 7.78 -9.33 22.65
N LEU A 46 8.44 -9.86 21.60
CA LEU A 46 7.92 -9.82 20.25
C LEU A 46 6.91 -10.94 20.01
N ARG A 47 5.84 -10.58 19.32
CA ARG A 47 4.83 -11.53 18.85
C ARG A 47 4.80 -11.53 17.33
N PHE A 48 4.46 -12.66 16.73
CA PHE A 48 4.52 -12.85 15.28
C PHE A 48 3.66 -11.82 14.53
N THR A 49 2.37 -11.72 14.87
CA THR A 49 1.44 -10.90 14.08
C THR A 49 1.81 -9.41 14.08
N PRO A 50 2.01 -8.75 15.23
CA PRO A 50 2.43 -7.35 15.19
C PRO A 50 3.79 -7.15 14.51
N ALA A 51 4.73 -8.07 14.70
CA ALA A 51 6.06 -7.96 14.11
C ALA A 51 6.02 -8.08 12.59
N ILE A 52 5.26 -9.04 12.04
CA ILE A 52 5.17 -9.22 10.59
C ILE A 52 4.42 -8.06 9.94
N VAL A 53 3.36 -7.55 10.58
CA VAL A 53 2.62 -6.38 10.08
C VAL A 53 3.53 -5.16 10.05
N TYR A 54 4.34 -4.96 11.07
CA TYR A 54 5.30 -3.87 11.11
C TYR A 54 6.29 -3.94 9.95
N LEU A 55 6.89 -5.12 9.70
CA LEU A 55 7.85 -5.30 8.63
C LEU A 55 7.24 -5.09 7.25
N ILE A 56 6.05 -5.65 7.01
CA ILE A 56 5.36 -5.50 5.73
C ILE A 56 4.99 -4.03 5.49
N SER A 57 4.47 -3.35 6.51
CA SER A 57 4.10 -1.94 6.42
C SER A 57 5.31 -1.07 6.15
N ARG A 58 6.43 -1.35 6.82
CA ARG A 58 7.67 -0.62 6.63
C ARG A 58 8.22 -0.81 5.21
N ALA A 59 8.23 -2.04 4.72
CA ALA A 59 8.66 -2.34 3.37
C ALA A 59 7.76 -1.66 2.33
N ALA A 60 6.45 -1.67 2.54
CA ALA A 60 5.50 -1.02 1.65
C ALA A 60 5.71 0.50 1.60
N MET A 61 6.01 1.13 2.74
CA MET A 61 6.26 2.57 2.77
C MET A 61 7.54 2.99 2.03
N GLU A 62 8.49 2.08 1.87
CA GLU A 62 9.70 2.33 1.10
C GLU A 62 9.46 2.27 -0.41
N VAL A 63 8.38 1.61 -0.84
CA VAL A 63 7.98 1.56 -2.24
C VAL A 63 7.01 2.72 -2.49
N THR A 64 7.51 3.76 -3.12
CA THR A 64 6.77 5.03 -3.28
C THR A 64 5.36 4.88 -3.82
N PRO A 65 5.09 4.09 -4.90
CA PRO A 65 3.72 3.95 -5.40
C PRO A 65 2.72 3.37 -4.39
N PHE A 66 3.16 2.63 -3.39
CA PHE A 66 2.27 2.12 -2.35
C PHE A 66 1.74 3.22 -1.42
N ARG A 67 2.36 4.40 -1.44
CA ARG A 67 1.90 5.57 -0.69
C ARG A 67 1.01 6.49 -1.52
N TRP A 68 0.70 6.12 -2.76
CA TRP A 68 -0.18 6.89 -3.62
C TRP A 68 -1.64 6.56 -3.35
N ARG A 69 -2.48 7.59 -3.40
CA ARG A 69 -3.93 7.46 -3.21
C ARG A 69 -4.65 8.33 -4.22
N ILE A 70 -5.83 7.88 -4.62
CA ILE A 70 -6.69 8.62 -5.53
C ILE A 70 -7.56 9.55 -4.69
N ARG A 71 -7.61 10.82 -5.08
CA ARG A 71 -8.42 11.83 -4.42
C ARG A 71 -9.30 12.51 -5.46
N ARG A 72 -10.55 12.79 -5.10
CA ARG A 72 -11.43 13.56 -5.96
C ARG A 72 -11.08 15.05 -5.85
N CYS A 73 -11.03 15.73 -7.00
CA CYS A 73 -10.86 17.18 -7.03
C CYS A 73 -12.15 17.86 -6.63
N GLU A 74 -12.04 18.92 -5.84
CA GLU A 74 -13.16 19.80 -5.48
C GLU A 74 -13.12 21.04 -6.36
N GLY A 75 -14.30 21.62 -6.62
CA GLY A 75 -14.43 22.88 -7.37
C GLY A 75 -14.94 22.67 -8.80
N GLU A 76 -14.44 23.49 -9.74
CA GLU A 76 -14.92 23.48 -11.14
C GLU A 76 -14.72 22.14 -11.87
N ASP A 77 -13.73 21.37 -11.43
CA ASP A 77 -13.45 20.04 -11.97
C ASP A 77 -14.14 18.94 -11.17
N GLU A 78 -15.37 19.16 -10.77
CA GLU A 78 -16.16 18.20 -10.02
C GLU A 78 -16.26 16.86 -10.78
N GLY A 79 -15.81 15.78 -10.13
CA GLY A 79 -15.76 14.46 -10.73
C GLY A 79 -14.39 14.07 -11.29
N ALA A 80 -13.47 15.01 -11.45
CA ALA A 80 -12.09 14.69 -11.78
C ALA A 80 -11.38 14.05 -10.59
N VAL A 81 -10.39 13.18 -10.88
CA VAL A 81 -9.59 12.53 -9.84
C VAL A 81 -8.13 12.92 -10.02
N GLU A 82 -7.43 12.97 -8.90
CA GLU A 82 -5.97 13.15 -8.89
C GLU A 82 -5.33 12.08 -8.02
N VAL A 83 -4.05 11.82 -8.28
CA VAL A 83 -3.25 10.90 -7.48
C VAL A 83 -2.31 11.71 -6.62
N VAL A 84 -2.31 11.42 -5.32
CA VAL A 84 -1.47 12.12 -4.34
C VAL A 84 -0.59 11.12 -3.61
N GLU A 85 0.58 11.56 -3.18
CA GLU A 85 1.52 10.77 -2.40
C GLU A 85 1.43 11.19 -0.93
N HIS A 86 1.18 10.20 -0.06
CA HIS A 86 1.23 10.40 1.38
C HIS A 86 2.64 10.11 1.90
N GLY A 87 3.07 10.85 2.91
CA GLY A 87 4.36 10.62 3.53
C GLY A 87 4.37 9.40 4.44
N ASN A 88 3.20 9.00 4.94
CA ASN A 88 3.07 7.88 5.86
C ASN A 88 1.69 7.25 5.72
N LEU A 89 1.61 5.93 5.94
CA LEU A 89 0.37 5.17 5.88
C LEU A 89 0.15 4.41 7.18
N ARG A 90 -1.14 4.24 7.53
CA ARG A 90 -1.53 3.40 8.66
C ARG A 90 -2.10 2.10 8.13
N PRO A 91 -1.50 0.94 8.49
CA PRO A 91 -2.05 -0.34 8.04
C PRO A 91 -3.33 -0.67 8.78
N SER A 92 -4.22 -1.40 8.10
CA SER A 92 -5.42 -1.96 8.70
C SER A 92 -5.36 -3.48 8.54
N PHE A 93 -5.59 -4.22 9.62
CA PHE A 93 -5.55 -5.67 9.59
C PHE A 93 -6.42 -6.25 10.70
N THR A 94 -6.79 -7.53 10.51
CA THR A 94 -7.59 -8.26 11.49
C THR A 94 -6.69 -9.08 12.39
N VAL A 95 -6.90 -8.98 13.70
CA VAL A 95 -6.15 -9.74 14.70
C VAL A 95 -7.06 -10.84 15.23
N PRO A 96 -6.60 -12.10 15.28
CA PRO A 96 -7.36 -13.18 15.91
C PRO A 96 -7.56 -12.89 17.40
N THR A 97 -8.74 -13.12 17.88
CA THR A 97 -9.06 -12.98 19.31
C THR A 97 -8.93 -14.31 20.04
#